data_f70f96e2b1c1bf557b384909bfec57d4
#
_entry.id   f70f96e2b1c1bf557b384909bfec57d4
#
_cell.length_a   1.000
_cell.length_b   1.000
_cell.length_c   1.000
_cell.angle_alpha   90.00
_cell.angle_beta   90.00
_cell.angle_gamma   90.00
#
_symmetry.space_group_name_H-M   'P 1'
#
loop_
_entity.id
_entity.type
_entity.pdbx_description
1 polymer ?
#
loop_
_entity_poly.entity_id
_entity_poly.type
_entity_poly.pdbx_seq_one_letter_code
_entity_poly.pdbx_strand_id
1 'polypeptide(L)'
;VTIPDDHDVGQANIWGENGKKATNSAGPSGGYFYPARYVNMVQRCQTWHLPDPYDAKPIEQGIGVYYTDLTVGGINFAIIEDRKFKSGPLGKIPKMGPRPDHINDPSYDRAAVDLPSLKLLGDRQLKFLHQWGQDWTGAEMKCVLSQTAFCGAVHLHGGKGNRLLADLDSNAWPQKGRNN
;
A
#
# COMPACT_ATOMS: atom_id res chain seq x y z
N VAL A 1 -0.66 2.70 -17.63
CA VAL A 1 -0.68 3.30 -16.29
C VAL A 1 0.49 2.75 -15.50
N THR A 2 1.31 3.62 -14.91
CA THR A 2 2.36 3.27 -13.98
C THR A 2 1.95 3.73 -12.58
N ILE A 3 2.21 2.91 -11.57
CA ILE A 3 1.92 3.19 -10.16
C ILE A 3 3.23 3.07 -9.39
N PRO A 4 3.61 4.07 -8.57
CA PRO A 4 4.85 4.01 -7.79
C PRO A 4 4.88 2.83 -6.83
N ASP A 5 6.04 2.16 -6.77
CA ASP A 5 6.35 1.10 -5.82
C ASP A 5 7.46 1.54 -4.85
N ASP A 6 7.76 0.73 -3.85
CA ASP A 6 8.83 0.94 -2.89
C ASP A 6 10.22 0.99 -3.55
N HIS A 7 10.49 0.08 -4.45
CA HIS A 7 11.76 0.04 -5.18
C HIS A 7 11.98 1.27 -6.08
N ASP A 8 10.93 1.90 -6.58
CA ASP A 8 11.02 3.11 -7.40
C ASP A 8 11.62 4.29 -6.63
N VAL A 9 11.41 4.35 -5.33
CA VAL A 9 12.01 5.36 -4.46
C VAL A 9 13.27 4.86 -3.74
N GLY A 10 13.79 3.68 -4.13
CA GLY A 10 15.01 3.10 -3.59
C GLY A 10 14.89 2.59 -2.16
N GLN A 11 13.70 2.23 -1.74
CA GLN A 11 13.40 1.76 -0.40
C GLN A 11 12.88 0.32 -0.48
N ALA A 12 13.41 -0.58 0.36
CA ALA A 12 13.13 -2.01 0.23
C ALA A 12 11.69 -2.39 0.58
N ASN A 13 11.08 -1.71 1.54
CA ASN A 13 9.67 -1.87 1.89
C ASN A 13 9.11 -0.51 2.32
N ILE A 14 7.97 -0.13 1.80
CA ILE A 14 7.29 1.10 2.20
C ILE A 14 6.00 0.76 2.94
N TRP A 15 6.06 0.96 4.23
CA TRP A 15 4.89 1.21 5.07
C TRP A 15 4.92 2.70 5.38
N GLY A 16 4.17 3.50 4.61
CA GLY A 16 4.36 4.95 4.56
C GLY A 16 4.01 5.70 5.83
N GLU A 17 3.20 5.11 6.72
CA GLU A 17 2.82 5.71 8.01
C GLU A 17 2.42 7.17 7.88
N ASN A 18 1.59 7.48 6.88
CA ASN A 18 1.14 8.84 6.59
C ASN A 18 2.28 9.83 6.26
N GLY A 19 3.35 9.35 5.63
CA GLY A 19 4.49 10.19 5.25
C GLY A 19 5.54 10.41 6.34
N LYS A 20 5.45 9.69 7.44
CA LYS A 20 6.42 9.73 8.54
C LYS A 20 7.85 9.60 8.04
N LYS A 21 8.80 10.26 8.69
CA LYS A 21 10.22 10.10 8.41
C LYS A 21 10.75 8.78 8.99
N ALA A 22 11.34 7.95 8.15
CA ALA A 22 11.99 6.71 8.56
C ALA A 22 13.43 6.95 9.03
N THR A 23 13.93 6.07 9.88
CA THR A 23 15.32 6.11 10.36
C THR A 23 16.27 5.36 9.43
N ASN A 24 15.77 4.42 8.63
CA ASN A 24 16.54 3.66 7.65
C ASN A 24 15.64 3.21 6.48
N SER A 25 16.24 2.77 5.38
CA SER A 25 15.56 2.44 4.12
C SER A 25 14.76 1.14 4.14
N ALA A 26 14.88 0.32 5.16
CA ALA A 26 14.20 -0.97 5.26
C ALA A 26 13.53 -1.17 6.62
N GLY A 27 13.21 -0.07 7.30
CA GLY A 27 12.71 -0.11 8.67
C GLY A 27 11.26 -0.57 8.77
N PRO A 28 10.97 -1.66 9.49
CA PRO A 28 9.61 -2.16 9.67
C PRO A 28 8.72 -1.24 10.53
N SER A 29 9.27 -0.18 11.08
CA SER A 29 8.54 0.89 11.78
C SER A 29 7.79 1.84 10.83
N GLY A 30 8.05 1.72 9.55
CA GLY A 30 7.44 2.53 8.52
C GLY A 30 8.07 3.91 8.31
N GLY A 31 7.56 4.60 7.31
CA GLY A 31 7.95 5.93 6.90
C GLY A 31 8.88 5.98 5.69
N TYR A 32 9.22 7.20 5.28
CA TYR A 32 10.08 7.48 4.14
C TYR A 32 11.48 7.86 4.59
N PHE A 33 12.47 7.15 4.07
CA PHE A 33 13.89 7.40 4.35
C PHE A 33 14.44 8.51 3.45
N TYR A 34 14.11 8.49 2.18
CA TYR A 34 14.57 9.48 1.21
C TYR A 34 13.83 10.81 1.35
N PRO A 35 14.46 11.93 0.95
CA PRO A 35 13.82 13.25 1.02
C PRO A 35 12.50 13.32 0.26
N ALA A 36 11.51 14.02 0.82
CA ALA A 36 10.20 14.18 0.21
C ALA A 36 10.25 14.69 -1.24
N ARG A 37 11.21 15.58 -1.56
CA ARG A 37 11.41 16.07 -2.93
C ARG A 37 11.72 14.95 -3.93
N TYR A 38 12.47 13.93 -3.50
CA TYR A 38 12.78 12.77 -4.33
C TYR A 38 11.56 11.88 -4.52
N VAL A 39 10.85 11.57 -3.44
CA VAL A 39 9.61 10.78 -3.48
C VAL A 39 8.57 11.44 -4.38
N ASN A 40 8.40 12.75 -4.26
CA ASN A 40 7.48 13.53 -5.10
C ASN A 40 7.93 13.58 -6.57
N MET A 41 9.23 13.62 -6.83
CA MET A 41 9.76 13.55 -8.19
C MET A 41 9.45 12.21 -8.85
N VAL A 42 9.68 11.09 -8.17
CA VAL A 42 9.35 9.75 -8.65
C VAL A 42 7.86 9.64 -8.96
N GLN A 43 7.00 10.04 -8.03
CA GLN A 43 5.56 10.07 -8.25
C GLN A 43 5.21 10.88 -9.49
N ARG A 44 5.73 12.10 -9.62
CA ARG A 44 5.47 12.97 -10.77
C ARG A 44 5.92 12.34 -12.09
N CYS A 45 7.11 11.74 -12.13
CA CYS A 45 7.63 11.07 -13.34
C CYS A 45 6.71 9.94 -13.81
N GLN A 46 6.08 9.23 -12.88
CA GLN A 46 5.23 8.09 -13.20
C GLN A 46 3.78 8.48 -13.48
N THR A 47 3.29 9.59 -12.93
CA THR A 47 1.86 9.94 -12.99
C THR A 47 1.54 11.19 -13.80
N TRP A 48 2.54 11.91 -14.35
CA TRP A 48 2.35 13.19 -15.03
C TRP A 48 1.41 13.14 -16.25
N HIS A 49 1.24 11.98 -16.85
CA HIS A 49 0.41 11.74 -18.05
C HIS A 49 -1.01 11.23 -17.70
N LEU A 50 -1.29 11.06 -16.43
CA LEU A 50 -2.59 10.62 -15.91
C LEU A 50 -3.43 11.83 -15.48
N PRO A 51 -4.74 11.66 -15.21
CA PRO A 51 -5.56 12.73 -14.66
C PRO A 51 -4.99 13.31 -13.37
N ASP A 52 -5.41 14.52 -13.02
CA ASP A 52 -5.04 15.14 -11.75
C ASP A 52 -5.43 14.25 -10.55
N PRO A 53 -4.67 14.30 -9.44
CA PRO A 53 -5.03 13.54 -8.24
C PRO A 53 -6.39 13.99 -7.71
N TYR A 54 -7.21 13.06 -7.27
CA TYR A 54 -8.52 13.33 -6.66
C TYR A 54 -8.41 14.28 -5.46
N ASP A 55 -7.36 14.14 -4.66
CA ASP A 55 -7.06 15.02 -3.53
C ASP A 55 -5.55 15.29 -3.50
N ALA A 56 -5.16 16.49 -3.90
CA ALA A 56 -3.76 16.92 -3.98
C ALA A 56 -3.13 17.24 -2.60
N LYS A 57 -3.88 17.16 -1.49
CA LYS A 57 -3.36 17.50 -0.17
C LYS A 57 -2.21 16.55 0.22
N PRO A 58 -1.01 17.10 0.51
CA PRO A 58 0.12 16.27 0.92
C PRO A 58 -0.09 15.65 2.32
N ILE A 59 0.64 14.58 2.58
CA ILE A 59 0.83 13.99 3.90
C ILE A 59 2.06 14.59 4.58
N GLU A 60 2.51 13.98 5.69
CA GLU A 60 3.69 14.47 6.42
C GLU A 60 4.89 14.71 5.48
N GLN A 61 5.81 15.56 5.89
CA GLN A 61 6.98 15.99 5.13
C GLN A 61 6.67 16.67 3.78
N GLY A 62 5.39 16.95 3.45
CA GLY A 62 5.00 17.46 2.15
C GLY A 62 5.03 16.42 1.03
N ILE A 63 4.94 15.13 1.37
CA ILE A 63 4.84 14.05 0.39
C ILE A 63 3.44 14.04 -0.23
N GLY A 64 3.37 14.12 -1.56
CA GLY A 64 2.12 14.01 -2.30
C GLY A 64 1.54 12.59 -2.28
N VAL A 65 0.23 12.49 -2.44
CA VAL A 65 -0.46 11.21 -2.60
C VAL A 65 -1.20 11.24 -3.93
N TYR A 66 -0.94 10.26 -4.78
CA TYR A 66 -1.60 10.17 -6.07
C TYR A 66 -2.62 9.03 -6.07
N TYR A 67 -3.87 9.36 -6.12
CA TYR A 67 -4.98 8.47 -6.44
C TYR A 67 -6.04 9.26 -7.18
N THR A 68 -6.69 8.61 -8.13
CA THR A 68 -7.67 9.24 -9.02
C THR A 68 -8.51 8.17 -9.73
N ASP A 69 -9.42 8.59 -10.57
CA ASP A 69 -10.09 7.70 -11.51
C ASP A 69 -9.83 8.10 -12.96
N LEU A 70 -10.01 7.14 -13.86
CA LEU A 70 -9.79 7.29 -15.29
C LEU A 70 -10.78 6.41 -16.04
N THR A 71 -11.56 6.97 -16.95
CA THR A 71 -12.47 6.21 -17.81
C THR A 71 -11.87 6.03 -19.20
N VAL A 72 -11.75 4.81 -19.65
CA VAL A 72 -11.29 4.44 -20.99
C VAL A 72 -12.18 3.33 -21.55
N GLY A 73 -12.79 3.56 -22.73
CA GLY A 73 -13.58 2.53 -23.41
C GLY A 73 -14.77 1.97 -22.60
N GLY A 74 -15.43 2.82 -21.81
CA GLY A 74 -16.55 2.39 -20.96
C GLY A 74 -16.11 1.70 -19.64
N ILE A 75 -14.83 1.56 -19.41
CA ILE A 75 -14.29 1.04 -18.15
C ILE A 75 -13.77 2.21 -17.31
N ASN A 76 -14.24 2.33 -16.08
CA ASN A 76 -13.74 3.32 -15.13
C ASN A 76 -12.77 2.64 -14.14
N PHE A 77 -11.54 3.11 -14.14
CA PHE A 77 -10.44 2.61 -13.32
C PHE A 77 -10.25 3.52 -12.10
N ALA A 78 -10.33 2.97 -10.89
CA ALA A 78 -9.77 3.63 -9.72
C ALA A 78 -8.28 3.26 -9.61
N ILE A 79 -7.43 4.26 -9.69
CA ILE A 79 -5.98 4.14 -9.46
C ILE A 79 -5.75 4.50 -8.01
N ILE A 80 -5.22 3.59 -7.21
CA ILE A 80 -5.03 3.81 -5.77
C ILE A 80 -3.55 3.76 -5.37
N GLU A 81 -3.25 4.45 -4.29
CA GLU A 81 -1.92 4.50 -3.68
C GLU A 81 -1.95 3.71 -2.36
N ASP A 82 -1.36 2.54 -2.35
CA ASP A 82 -1.44 1.60 -1.24
C ASP A 82 -0.16 1.51 -0.39
N ARG A 83 0.79 2.42 -0.57
CA ARG A 83 2.03 2.47 0.21
C ARG A 83 2.05 3.62 1.24
N LYS A 84 1.52 4.78 0.92
CA LYS A 84 1.75 6.02 1.69
C LYS A 84 1.05 6.06 3.04
N PHE A 85 -0.08 5.37 3.18
CA PHE A 85 -0.82 5.29 4.44
C PHE A 85 -0.58 3.98 5.20
N LYS A 86 0.02 2.99 4.53
CA LYS A 86 0.19 1.64 5.06
C LYS A 86 0.96 1.63 6.37
N SER A 87 0.40 0.93 7.37
CA SER A 87 1.02 0.79 8.69
C SER A 87 2.23 -0.13 8.67
N GLY A 88 3.32 0.29 9.31
CA GLY A 88 4.46 -0.59 9.56
C GLY A 88 4.16 -1.64 10.65
N PRO A 89 4.67 -2.87 10.52
CA PRO A 89 4.33 -3.96 11.42
C PRO A 89 5.01 -3.88 12.79
N LEU A 90 6.17 -3.20 12.90
CA LEU A 90 6.97 -3.22 14.12
C LEU A 90 6.21 -2.64 15.31
N GLY A 91 6.10 -3.43 16.38
CA GLY A 91 5.45 -3.05 17.63
C GLY A 91 3.92 -3.00 17.57
N LYS A 92 3.32 -3.31 16.40
CA LYS A 92 1.87 -3.32 16.21
C LYS A 92 1.30 -4.73 16.11
N ILE A 93 2.09 -5.65 15.55
CA ILE A 93 1.69 -7.06 15.41
C ILE A 93 2.72 -7.98 16.06
N PRO A 94 2.34 -9.22 16.45
CA PRO A 94 3.28 -10.21 16.97
C PRO A 94 4.37 -10.52 15.94
N LYS A 95 5.61 -10.67 16.40
CA LYS A 95 6.69 -11.17 15.57
C LYS A 95 6.59 -12.70 15.51
N MET A 96 6.23 -13.22 14.36
CA MET A 96 6.01 -14.66 14.12
C MET A 96 6.87 -15.20 12.98
N GLY A 97 8.06 -14.64 12.81
CA GLY A 97 8.98 -15.03 11.75
C GLY A 97 10.34 -14.33 11.86
N PRO A 98 11.20 -14.52 10.87
CA PRO A 98 12.56 -13.96 10.87
C PRO A 98 12.58 -12.43 10.84
N ARG A 99 11.55 -11.83 10.28
CA ARG A 99 11.33 -10.38 10.23
C ARG A 99 9.92 -10.06 10.72
N PRO A 100 9.63 -8.84 11.19
CA PRO A 100 8.28 -8.47 11.63
C PRO A 100 7.17 -8.66 10.58
N ASP A 101 7.51 -8.54 9.31
CA ASP A 101 6.62 -8.67 8.16
C ASP A 101 6.60 -10.08 7.55
N HIS A 102 7.54 -10.95 7.94
CA HIS A 102 7.64 -12.32 7.44
C HIS A 102 7.16 -13.32 8.47
N ILE A 103 6.07 -14.01 8.19
CA ILE A 103 5.43 -14.96 9.09
C ILE A 103 5.67 -16.37 8.57
N ASN A 104 6.34 -17.19 9.39
CA ASN A 104 6.60 -18.60 9.11
C ASN A 104 6.24 -19.52 10.28
N ASP A 105 5.70 -19.00 11.36
CA ASP A 105 5.24 -19.77 12.52
C ASP A 105 3.91 -20.47 12.19
N PRO A 106 3.81 -21.80 12.31
CA PRO A 106 2.57 -22.55 12.05
C PRO A 106 1.41 -22.19 12.98
N SER A 107 1.67 -21.58 14.13
CA SER A 107 0.64 -21.10 15.06
C SER A 107 0.03 -19.75 14.66
N TYR A 108 0.42 -19.19 13.51
CA TYR A 108 -0.06 -17.91 13.01
C TYR A 108 -1.59 -17.84 12.94
N ASP A 109 -2.14 -16.91 13.68
CA ASP A 109 -3.55 -16.52 13.57
C ASP A 109 -3.67 -15.21 12.79
N ARG A 110 -4.40 -15.24 11.69
CA ARG A 110 -4.66 -14.06 10.85
C ARG A 110 -5.36 -12.94 11.62
N ALA A 111 -6.17 -13.27 12.62
CA ALA A 111 -6.85 -12.28 13.43
C ALA A 111 -5.89 -11.45 14.28
N ALA A 112 -4.72 -12.00 14.61
CA ALA A 112 -3.69 -11.29 15.38
C ALA A 112 -3.02 -10.15 14.63
N VAL A 113 -3.14 -10.11 13.29
CA VAL A 113 -2.58 -9.06 12.45
C VAL A 113 -3.64 -8.21 11.74
N ASP A 114 -4.90 -8.58 11.83
CA ASP A 114 -6.04 -7.80 11.30
C ASP A 114 -6.61 -6.86 12.38
N LEU A 115 -5.80 -5.93 12.83
CA LEU A 115 -6.15 -5.01 13.90
C LEU A 115 -6.84 -3.76 13.37
N PRO A 116 -7.89 -3.24 14.04
CA PRO A 116 -8.60 -2.02 13.61
C PRO A 116 -7.72 -0.76 13.54
N SER A 117 -6.59 -0.76 14.24
CA SER A 117 -5.64 0.36 14.24
C SER A 117 -4.71 0.38 13.04
N LEU A 118 -4.61 -0.72 12.29
CA LEU A 118 -3.76 -0.80 11.11
C LEU A 118 -4.47 -0.21 9.89
N LYS A 119 -3.68 0.42 9.02
CA LYS A 119 -4.17 1.07 7.80
C LYS A 119 -3.43 0.53 6.58
N LEU A 120 -4.14 0.41 5.47
CA LEU A 120 -3.58 0.19 4.15
C LEU A 120 -3.77 1.44 3.29
N LEU A 121 -5.01 1.79 2.98
CA LEU A 121 -5.33 2.89 2.05
C LEU A 121 -5.54 4.24 2.74
N GLY A 122 -5.86 4.24 4.03
CA GLY A 122 -6.23 5.45 4.76
C GLY A 122 -7.63 5.98 4.43
N ASP A 123 -8.17 6.79 5.33
CA ASP A 123 -9.58 7.23 5.30
C ASP A 123 -9.91 8.05 4.05
N ARG A 124 -8.94 8.82 3.52
CA ARG A 124 -9.11 9.65 2.29
C ARG A 124 -9.42 8.78 1.08
N GLN A 125 -8.67 7.70 0.88
CA GLN A 125 -8.87 6.81 -0.25
C GLN A 125 -10.09 5.92 -0.08
N LEU A 126 -10.39 5.50 1.16
CA LEU A 126 -11.63 4.76 1.44
C LEU A 126 -12.86 5.61 1.11
N LYS A 127 -12.84 6.91 1.45
CA LYS A 127 -13.90 7.85 1.06
C LYS A 127 -13.99 8.00 -0.47
N PHE A 128 -12.86 8.15 -1.15
CA PHE A 128 -12.81 8.18 -2.62
C PHE A 128 -13.41 6.92 -3.22
N LEU A 129 -12.96 5.74 -2.79
CA LEU A 129 -13.46 4.46 -3.31
C LEU A 129 -14.96 4.26 -3.06
N HIS A 130 -15.45 4.73 -1.91
CA HIS A 130 -16.88 4.68 -1.60
C HIS A 130 -17.69 5.53 -2.59
N GLN A 131 -17.28 6.76 -2.86
CA GLN A 131 -17.93 7.64 -3.83
C GLN A 131 -17.79 7.10 -5.27
N TRP A 132 -16.58 6.74 -5.65
CA TRP A 132 -16.29 6.14 -6.95
C TRP A 132 -17.12 4.86 -7.20
N GLY A 133 -17.27 4.00 -6.20
CA GLY A 133 -18.03 2.76 -6.30
C GLY A 133 -19.51 2.96 -6.64
N GLN A 134 -20.07 4.09 -6.25
CA GLN A 134 -21.47 4.45 -6.48
C GLN A 134 -21.73 5.18 -7.80
N ASP A 135 -20.74 5.90 -8.32
CA ASP A 135 -20.87 6.68 -9.55
C ASP A 135 -20.56 5.82 -10.78
N TRP A 136 -21.57 5.45 -11.52
CA TRP A 136 -21.48 4.66 -12.76
C TRP A 136 -21.60 5.52 -14.01
N THR A 137 -21.50 6.84 -13.90
CA THR A 137 -21.61 7.76 -15.04
C THR A 137 -20.52 7.45 -16.07
N GLY A 138 -20.94 7.09 -17.29
CA GLY A 138 -20.01 6.80 -18.40
C GLY A 138 -19.24 5.48 -18.26
N ALA A 139 -19.62 4.59 -17.34
CA ALA A 139 -18.94 3.33 -17.11
C ALA A 139 -19.90 2.13 -17.14
N GLU A 140 -19.51 1.12 -17.90
CA GLU A 140 -20.15 -0.20 -17.93
C GLU A 140 -19.44 -1.21 -17.02
N MET A 141 -18.18 -0.94 -16.71
CA MET A 141 -17.34 -1.77 -15.86
C MET A 141 -16.48 -0.89 -14.93
N LYS A 142 -16.17 -1.41 -13.75
CA LYS A 142 -15.25 -0.77 -12.81
C LYS A 142 -14.08 -1.68 -12.48
N CYS A 143 -12.88 -1.11 -12.39
CA CYS A 143 -11.67 -1.82 -12.11
C CYS A 143 -10.80 -1.03 -11.12
N VAL A 144 -10.23 -1.68 -10.12
CA VAL A 144 -9.27 -1.06 -9.20
C VAL A 144 -7.86 -1.46 -9.62
N LEU A 145 -6.98 -0.48 -9.77
CA LEU A 145 -5.55 -0.67 -10.01
C LEU A 145 -4.79 -0.39 -8.71
N SER A 146 -4.15 -1.41 -8.19
CA SER A 146 -3.38 -1.41 -6.95
C SER A 146 -2.02 -2.05 -7.18
N GLN A 147 -0.99 -1.56 -6.52
CA GLN A 147 0.33 -2.16 -6.55
C GLN A 147 0.39 -3.41 -5.65
N THR A 148 -0.23 -3.37 -4.48
CA THR A 148 -0.31 -4.51 -3.56
C THR A 148 -1.30 -5.55 -4.07
N ALA A 149 -0.92 -6.83 -4.02
CA ALA A 149 -1.79 -7.94 -4.41
C ALA A 149 -3.05 -7.99 -3.55
N PHE A 150 -4.22 -8.09 -4.18
CA PHE A 150 -5.50 -8.13 -3.46
C PHE A 150 -5.68 -9.43 -2.66
N CYS A 151 -5.24 -10.55 -3.23
CA CYS A 151 -5.26 -11.86 -2.56
C CYS A 151 -3.85 -12.35 -2.42
N GLY A 152 -3.41 -12.57 -1.19
CA GLY A 152 -2.08 -13.09 -0.91
C GLY A 152 -1.95 -14.58 -1.20
N ALA A 153 -0.84 -14.95 -1.80
CA ALA A 153 -0.37 -16.31 -1.90
C ALA A 153 0.77 -16.54 -0.91
N VAL A 154 1.03 -17.78 -0.58
CA VAL A 154 2.21 -18.14 0.23
C VAL A 154 3.46 -17.91 -0.60
N HIS A 155 4.38 -17.11 -0.09
CA HIS A 155 5.70 -16.93 -0.68
C HIS A 155 6.67 -17.99 -0.19
N LEU A 156 7.46 -18.49 -1.12
CA LEU A 156 8.60 -19.38 -0.83
C LEU A 156 9.87 -18.59 -1.08
N HIS A 157 10.61 -18.33 -0.01
CA HIS A 157 11.88 -17.61 -0.07
C HIS A 157 13.05 -18.52 0.28
N GLY A 158 14.17 -18.33 -0.40
CA GLY A 158 15.44 -18.95 -0.08
C GLY A 158 15.43 -20.48 -0.22
N GLY A 159 16.25 -21.11 0.61
CA GLY A 159 16.47 -22.54 0.57
C GLY A 159 15.37 -23.38 1.21
N LYS A 160 15.62 -24.69 1.23
CA LYS A 160 14.71 -25.68 1.82
C LYS A 160 14.33 -25.33 3.26
N GLY A 161 13.04 -25.27 3.52
CA GLY A 161 12.49 -24.94 4.86
C GLY A 161 12.25 -23.44 5.12
N ASN A 162 12.64 -22.56 4.24
CA ASN A 162 12.35 -21.12 4.36
C ASN A 162 11.02 -20.75 3.70
N ARG A 163 9.97 -21.40 4.13
CA ARG A 163 8.60 -21.13 3.66
C ARG A 163 7.95 -20.08 4.53
N LEU A 164 7.43 -19.04 3.93
CA LEU A 164 6.59 -18.06 4.61
C LEU A 164 5.13 -18.47 4.51
N LEU A 165 4.39 -18.31 5.60
CA LEU A 165 2.94 -18.47 5.65
C LEU A 165 2.23 -17.17 5.24
N ALA A 166 2.86 -16.05 5.54
CA ALA A 166 2.42 -14.74 5.07
C ALA A 166 3.62 -13.80 4.93
N ASP A 167 3.54 -12.93 3.95
CA ASP A 167 4.41 -11.78 3.75
C ASP A 167 3.52 -10.54 3.76
N LEU A 168 3.61 -9.76 4.83
CA LEU A 168 2.72 -8.63 5.07
C LEU A 168 2.99 -7.45 4.14
N ASP A 169 4.15 -7.42 3.47
CA ASP A 169 4.42 -6.42 2.44
C ASP A 169 3.68 -6.74 1.15
N SER A 170 3.77 -7.97 0.69
CA SER A 170 3.18 -8.40 -0.58
C SER A 170 1.71 -8.85 -0.48
N ASN A 171 1.25 -9.24 0.71
CA ASN A 171 -0.05 -9.85 0.95
C ASN A 171 -0.86 -9.12 2.02
N ALA A 172 -0.68 -7.82 2.13
CA ALA A 172 -1.21 -7.04 3.25
C ALA A 172 -2.64 -6.54 3.06
N TRP A 173 -3.36 -7.02 2.08
CA TRP A 173 -4.78 -6.72 1.96
C TRP A 173 -5.57 -7.39 3.08
N PRO A 174 -6.64 -6.75 3.57
CA PRO A 174 -7.35 -7.22 4.74
C PRO A 174 -7.90 -8.63 4.55
N GLN A 175 -7.62 -9.48 5.50
CA GLN A 175 -8.11 -10.86 5.51
C GLN A 175 -9.62 -10.93 5.71
N LYS A 176 -10.21 -9.90 6.33
CA LYS A 176 -11.63 -9.81 6.68
C LYS A 176 -12.28 -8.49 6.25
N GLY A 177 -11.72 -7.79 5.27
CA GLY A 177 -12.23 -6.51 4.81
C GLY A 177 -12.00 -5.35 5.79
N ARG A 178 -11.03 -5.48 6.69
CA ARG A 178 -10.61 -4.42 7.61
C ARG A 178 -9.43 -3.61 7.07
N ASN A 179 -8.78 -2.84 7.90
CA ASN A 179 -7.81 -1.82 7.50
C ASN A 179 -6.41 -2.32 7.16
N ASN A 180 -6.20 -3.62 7.09
CA ASN A 180 -4.89 -4.16 6.75
C ASN A 180 -4.99 -5.32 5.76
#